data_d893e3a60aecec299d3633ea901ad93e
#
_entry.id   d893e3a60aecec299d3633ea901ad93e
#
_cell.length_a   1.000
_cell.length_b   1.000
_cell.length_c   1.000
_cell.angle_alpha   90.00
_cell.angle_beta   90.00
_cell.angle_gamma   90.00
#
_symmetry.space_group_name_H-M   'P 1'
#
loop_
_entity.id
_entity.type
_entity.pdbx_description
1 polymer ?
#
loop_
_entity_poly.entity_id
_entity_poly.type
_entity_poly.pdbx_seq_one_letter_code
_entity_poly.pdbx_strand_id
1 'polypeptide(L)'
;SGLVGSEMCIRDREEVAAAFEELHTSGKVRYFGVSNQNTMQMELLSRYVSEPLMADQLQFGAAHASMIASGVEVNMTTPGSVDRDGSVLDYCRLHDITIQAWSPFQYGMIEGVFLNSDKFAVLNEKIREIAGKYGVSDTTIATAWILRHPAHMQVLSGTMNLQRLREICKACEITLTREEWYAIYMAAGHMLP
;
A
#
# COMPACT_ATOMS: atom_id res chain seq x y z
N SER A 1 16.97 -1.46 -9.83
CA SER A 1 16.93 -2.63 -8.96
C SER A 1 16.38 -2.16 -7.62
N GLY A 2 15.17 -2.59 -7.28
CA GLY A 2 14.58 -2.27 -6.00
C GLY A 2 15.35 -2.95 -4.88
N LEU A 3 15.67 -2.21 -3.84
CA LEU A 3 16.09 -2.80 -2.57
C LEU A 3 14.91 -3.61 -2.05
N VAL A 4 15.07 -4.93 -1.96
CA VAL A 4 14.08 -5.78 -1.35
C VAL A 4 14.19 -5.62 0.16
N GLY A 5 13.09 -5.24 0.85
CA GLY A 5 13.11 -4.91 2.27
C GLY A 5 13.72 -5.99 3.18
N SER A 6 13.60 -7.27 2.80
CA SER A 6 14.19 -8.39 3.54
C SER A 6 15.73 -8.37 3.59
N GLU A 7 16.39 -7.84 2.57
CA GLU A 7 17.86 -7.71 2.58
C GLU A 7 18.35 -6.66 3.58
N MET A 8 17.52 -5.66 3.86
CA MET A 8 17.84 -4.62 4.84
C MET A 8 17.92 -5.13 6.28
N CYS A 9 17.29 -6.29 6.59
CA CYS A 9 17.31 -6.85 7.93
C CYS A 9 18.68 -7.41 8.34
N ILE A 10 19.51 -7.81 7.38
CA ILE A 10 20.83 -8.43 7.61
C ILE A 10 22.00 -7.55 7.16
N ARG A 11 21.72 -6.39 6.54
CA ARG A 11 22.77 -5.44 6.16
C ARG A 11 23.15 -4.53 7.31
N ASP A 12 24.40 -4.16 7.34
CA ASP A 12 24.91 -3.12 8.21
C ASP A 12 24.31 -1.76 7.82
N ARG A 13 23.79 -1.02 8.80
CA ARG A 13 23.14 0.27 8.57
C ARG A 13 24.13 1.33 8.09
N GLU A 14 25.38 1.24 8.55
CA GLU A 14 26.48 2.09 8.13
C GLU A 14 26.79 1.89 6.64
N GLU A 15 26.76 0.65 6.15
CA GLU A 15 26.98 0.34 4.74
C GLU A 15 25.87 0.94 3.86
N VAL A 16 24.62 0.82 4.29
CA VAL A 16 23.48 1.40 3.59
C VAL A 16 23.56 2.92 3.56
N ALA A 17 23.91 3.54 4.70
CA ALA A 17 24.06 4.99 4.82
C ALA A 17 25.18 5.51 3.90
N ALA A 18 26.32 4.83 3.86
CA ALA A 18 27.42 5.21 2.98
C ALA A 18 27.02 5.14 1.49
N ALA A 19 26.23 4.12 1.11
CA ALA A 19 25.72 4.00 -0.26
C ALA A 19 24.72 5.11 -0.61
N PHE A 20 23.85 5.51 0.31
CA PHE A 20 22.92 6.63 0.13
C PHE A 20 23.66 7.94 -0.02
N GLU A 21 24.65 8.21 0.82
CA GLU A 21 25.49 9.39 0.76
C GLU A 21 26.23 9.50 -0.58
N GLU A 22 26.86 8.41 -1.05
CA GLU A 22 27.55 8.37 -2.34
C GLU A 22 26.59 8.68 -3.50
N LEU A 23 25.39 8.07 -3.50
CA LEU A 23 24.40 8.28 -4.55
C LEU A 23 23.84 9.70 -4.54
N HIS A 24 23.64 10.29 -3.36
CA HIS A 24 23.16 11.66 -3.21
C HIS A 24 24.23 12.66 -3.65
N THR A 25 25.43 12.58 -3.10
CA THR A 25 26.54 13.52 -3.40
C THR A 25 26.97 13.48 -4.87
N SER A 26 26.88 12.30 -5.50
CA SER A 26 27.12 12.19 -6.95
C SER A 26 25.98 12.74 -7.83
N GLY A 27 24.86 13.21 -7.23
CA GLY A 27 23.71 13.75 -7.92
C GLY A 27 22.86 12.71 -8.67
N LYS A 28 23.13 11.39 -8.49
CA LYS A 28 22.41 10.33 -9.17
C LYS A 28 21.04 10.05 -8.57
N VAL A 29 20.87 10.26 -7.27
CA VAL A 29 19.62 10.05 -6.52
C VAL A 29 19.33 11.27 -5.67
N ARG A 30 18.09 11.75 -5.72
CA ARG A 30 17.63 12.90 -4.94
C ARG A 30 16.88 12.51 -3.67
N TYR A 31 16.16 11.40 -3.71
CA TYR A 31 15.28 10.94 -2.64
C TYR A 31 15.40 9.43 -2.45
N PHE A 32 15.31 8.98 -1.22
CA PHE A 32 15.40 7.58 -0.84
C PHE A 32 14.11 7.09 -0.21
N GLY A 33 13.88 5.81 -0.33
CA GLY A 33 12.78 5.11 0.31
C GLY A 33 13.17 3.68 0.61
N VAL A 34 12.30 3.00 1.31
CA VAL A 34 12.45 1.61 1.71
C VAL A 34 11.32 0.75 1.20
N SER A 35 11.37 -0.54 1.46
CA SER A 35 10.29 -1.47 1.12
C SER A 35 10.14 -2.51 2.21
N ASN A 36 8.89 -2.74 2.64
CA ASN A 36 8.52 -3.70 3.68
C ASN A 36 9.30 -3.50 4.99
N GLN A 37 9.50 -2.26 5.38
CA GLN A 37 10.09 -1.92 6.68
C GLN A 37 8.98 -1.63 7.69
N ASN A 38 9.14 -2.14 8.90
CA ASN A 38 8.31 -1.70 10.01
C ASN A 38 8.85 -0.39 10.62
N THR A 39 8.07 0.19 11.51
CA THR A 39 8.37 1.49 12.13
C THR A 39 9.75 1.54 12.80
N MET A 40 10.10 0.51 13.58
CA MET A 40 11.38 0.47 14.29
C MET A 40 12.59 0.26 13.36
N GLN A 41 12.40 -0.42 12.23
CA GLN A 41 13.44 -0.57 11.22
C GLN A 41 13.72 0.75 10.52
N MET A 42 12.69 1.54 10.22
CA MET A 42 12.83 2.88 9.66
C MET A 42 13.47 3.85 10.65
N GLU A 43 13.07 3.83 11.93
CA GLU A 43 13.70 4.60 12.99
C GLU A 43 15.19 4.27 13.13
N LEU A 44 15.53 2.99 13.13
CA LEU A 44 16.92 2.56 13.22
C LEU A 44 17.74 3.05 12.02
N LEU A 45 17.22 2.90 10.80
CA LEU A 45 17.92 3.34 9.60
C LEU A 45 18.11 4.87 9.59
N SER A 46 17.09 5.62 10.00
CA SER A 46 17.12 7.09 10.06
C SER A 46 18.17 7.67 11.01
N ARG A 47 18.73 6.86 11.91
CA ARG A 47 19.85 7.29 12.77
C ARG A 47 21.20 7.28 12.06
N TYR A 48 21.30 6.61 10.92
CA TYR A 48 22.54 6.45 10.17
C TYR A 48 22.55 7.24 8.87
N VAL A 49 21.37 7.43 8.25
CA VAL A 49 21.24 8.18 7.00
C VAL A 49 21.01 9.67 7.28
N SER A 50 21.62 10.54 6.48
CA SER A 50 21.41 11.99 6.56
C SER A 50 20.15 12.44 5.84
N GLU A 51 19.74 11.69 4.82
CA GLU A 51 18.58 12.01 3.99
C GLU A 51 17.29 11.42 4.57
N PRO A 52 16.18 12.16 4.56
CA PRO A 52 14.91 11.63 5.03
C PRO A 52 14.42 10.49 4.13
N LEU A 53 13.80 9.49 4.75
CA LEU A 53 13.08 8.44 4.02
C LEU A 53 11.76 9.03 3.47
N MET A 54 11.61 9.06 2.15
CA MET A 54 10.47 9.69 1.49
C MET A 54 9.32 8.73 1.17
N ALA A 55 9.60 7.42 1.13
CA ALA A 55 8.60 6.42 0.81
C ALA A 55 8.88 5.08 1.48
N ASP A 56 7.81 4.34 1.79
CA ASP A 56 7.87 2.91 2.06
C ASP A 56 6.94 2.16 1.11
N GLN A 57 7.49 1.17 0.39
CA GLN A 57 6.72 0.33 -0.51
C GLN A 57 6.14 -0.85 0.26
N LEU A 58 4.82 -0.86 0.43
CA LEU A 58 4.08 -1.86 1.19
C LEU A 58 3.04 -2.55 0.30
N GLN A 59 2.82 -3.86 0.49
CA GLN A 59 1.69 -4.51 -0.17
C GLN A 59 0.39 -3.95 0.37
N PHE A 60 -0.46 -3.45 -0.52
CA PHE A 60 -1.75 -2.92 -0.12
C PHE A 60 -2.79 -2.97 -1.23
N GLY A 61 -3.99 -3.39 -0.88
CA GLY A 61 -5.17 -3.44 -1.75
C GLY A 61 -6.37 -3.97 -0.96
N ALA A 62 -7.56 -3.96 -1.55
CA ALA A 62 -8.80 -4.33 -0.86
C ALA A 62 -8.75 -5.74 -0.23
N ALA A 63 -8.08 -6.71 -0.89
CA ALA A 63 -7.92 -8.06 -0.38
C ALA A 63 -6.63 -8.27 0.47
N HIS A 64 -5.87 -7.21 0.74
CA HIS A 64 -4.69 -7.21 1.59
C HIS A 64 -4.58 -5.86 2.31
N ALA A 65 -5.31 -5.68 3.40
CA ALA A 65 -5.48 -4.39 4.08
C ALA A 65 -5.15 -4.45 5.59
N SER A 66 -4.21 -5.32 6.01
CA SER A 66 -3.87 -5.53 7.43
C SER A 66 -3.41 -4.26 8.13
N MET A 67 -2.65 -3.39 7.46
CA MET A 67 -2.19 -2.14 8.06
C MET A 67 -3.32 -1.13 8.36
N ILE A 68 -4.48 -1.26 7.69
CA ILE A 68 -5.68 -0.49 8.02
C ILE A 68 -6.50 -1.21 9.08
N ALA A 69 -6.65 -2.53 8.97
CA ALA A 69 -7.49 -3.32 9.85
C ALA A 69 -7.07 -3.17 11.31
N SER A 70 -5.77 -3.17 11.62
CA SER A 70 -5.26 -2.97 12.98
C SER A 70 -5.69 -1.63 13.60
N GLY A 71 -5.82 -0.59 12.79
CA GLY A 71 -6.31 0.73 13.23
C GLY A 71 -7.83 0.86 13.29
N VAL A 72 -8.57 0.05 12.52
CA VAL A 72 -10.05 0.02 12.55
C VAL A 72 -10.56 -0.85 13.70
N GLU A 73 -9.94 -1.99 13.94
CA GLU A 73 -10.34 -3.01 14.90
C GLU A 73 -9.62 -2.84 16.26
N VAL A 74 -9.26 -1.62 16.64
CA VAL A 74 -8.56 -1.31 17.90
C VAL A 74 -9.37 -1.82 19.10
N ASN A 75 -8.67 -2.50 20.03
CA ASN A 75 -9.26 -3.08 21.24
C ASN A 75 -10.31 -4.17 20.98
N MET A 76 -10.30 -4.79 19.81
CA MET A 76 -11.15 -5.95 19.48
C MET A 76 -10.33 -7.26 19.61
N THR A 77 -11.04 -8.39 19.66
CA THR A 77 -10.41 -9.73 19.72
C THR A 77 -10.45 -10.47 18.36
N THR A 78 -10.47 -9.72 17.29
CA THR A 78 -10.55 -10.23 15.92
C THR A 78 -9.15 -10.45 15.33
N PRO A 79 -9.01 -11.25 14.27
CA PRO A 79 -7.72 -11.41 13.59
C PRO A 79 -7.17 -10.11 13.00
N GLY A 80 -8.03 -9.16 12.63
CA GLY A 80 -7.64 -7.86 12.08
C GLY A 80 -7.09 -6.88 13.11
N SER A 81 -7.42 -7.07 14.41
CA SER A 81 -6.95 -6.22 15.50
C SER A 81 -5.47 -6.41 15.86
N VAL A 82 -4.83 -7.45 15.33
CA VAL A 82 -3.43 -7.73 15.63
C VAL A 82 -2.53 -6.81 14.79
N ASP A 83 -1.83 -5.90 15.46
CA ASP A 83 -0.79 -5.10 14.83
C ASP A 83 0.42 -6.00 14.49
N ARG A 84 0.77 -6.08 13.21
CA ARG A 84 1.85 -6.93 12.67
C ARG A 84 3.04 -6.14 12.16
N ASP A 85 2.90 -4.83 12.04
CA ASP A 85 3.86 -3.97 11.35
C ASP A 85 4.30 -2.74 12.17
N GLY A 86 3.86 -2.66 13.43
CA GLY A 86 4.18 -1.55 14.33
C GLY A 86 3.44 -0.26 13.94
N SER A 87 2.19 -0.39 13.50
CA SER A 87 1.35 0.74 13.09
C SER A 87 1.98 1.56 11.95
N VAL A 88 2.54 0.86 10.96
CA VAL A 88 3.30 1.47 9.86
C VAL A 88 2.51 2.55 9.12
N LEU A 89 1.20 2.39 8.98
CA LEU A 89 0.33 3.39 8.33
C LEU A 89 0.40 4.75 9.04
N ASP A 90 0.20 4.76 10.35
CA ASP A 90 0.19 6.01 11.12
C ASP A 90 1.60 6.55 11.32
N TYR A 91 2.60 5.69 11.45
CA TYR A 91 4.00 6.10 11.45
C TYR A 91 4.38 6.85 10.16
N CYS A 92 4.06 6.30 9.00
CA CYS A 92 4.33 6.96 7.71
C CYS A 92 3.63 8.33 7.62
N ARG A 93 2.38 8.42 8.11
CA ARG A 93 1.64 9.69 8.14
C ARG A 93 2.25 10.73 9.08
N LEU A 94 2.77 10.31 10.24
CA LEU A 94 3.42 11.19 11.21
C LEU A 94 4.76 11.75 10.71
N HIS A 95 5.45 11.00 9.87
CA HIS A 95 6.78 11.33 9.35
C HIS A 95 6.77 11.79 7.89
N ASP A 96 5.59 12.06 7.30
CA ASP A 96 5.43 12.46 5.90
C ASP A 96 6.04 11.48 4.88
N ILE A 97 6.09 10.19 5.25
CA ILE A 97 6.58 9.10 4.39
C ILE A 97 5.43 8.63 3.49
N THR A 98 5.63 8.69 2.18
CA THR A 98 4.62 8.24 1.21
C THR A 98 4.55 6.72 1.16
N ILE A 99 3.38 6.16 1.45
CA ILE A 99 3.13 4.73 1.23
C ILE A 99 2.93 4.48 -0.26
N GLN A 100 3.75 3.60 -0.82
CA GLN A 100 3.64 3.14 -2.20
C GLN A 100 3.06 1.72 -2.22
N ALA A 101 1.78 1.59 -2.56
CA ALA A 101 1.04 0.33 -2.57
C ALA A 101 1.50 -0.55 -3.75
N TRP A 102 2.30 -1.58 -3.48
CA TRP A 102 2.65 -2.57 -4.48
C TRP A 102 1.67 -3.74 -4.49
N SER A 103 1.60 -4.48 -5.61
CA SER A 103 0.65 -5.58 -5.84
C SER A 103 -0.81 -5.25 -5.48
N PRO A 104 -1.36 -4.11 -5.93
CA PRO A 104 -2.62 -3.55 -5.45
C PRO A 104 -3.85 -4.43 -5.74
N PHE A 105 -3.74 -5.40 -6.63
CA PHE A 105 -4.82 -6.32 -7.02
C PHE A 105 -4.59 -7.75 -6.55
N GLN A 106 -3.51 -8.00 -5.78
CA GLN A 106 -3.15 -9.33 -5.30
C GLN A 106 -3.60 -9.55 -3.85
N TYR A 107 -3.68 -10.81 -3.47
CA TYR A 107 -3.98 -11.23 -2.11
C TYR A 107 -2.89 -12.18 -1.58
N GLY A 108 -2.86 -12.36 -0.26
CA GLY A 108 -1.86 -13.19 0.41
C GLY A 108 -0.43 -12.74 0.09
N MET A 109 0.50 -13.68 0.10
CA MET A 109 1.89 -13.47 -0.33
C MET A 109 2.03 -13.70 -1.85
N ILE A 110 1.34 -12.88 -2.65
CA ILE A 110 1.31 -13.00 -4.12
C ILE A 110 0.68 -14.35 -4.57
N GLU A 111 -0.38 -14.76 -3.87
CA GLU A 111 -1.08 -16.02 -4.16
C GLU A 111 -1.97 -15.93 -5.42
N GLY A 112 -2.30 -14.73 -5.86
CA GLY A 112 -3.11 -14.50 -7.05
C GLY A 112 -3.76 -13.12 -7.06
N VAL A 113 -4.51 -12.84 -8.13
CA VAL A 113 -5.28 -11.61 -8.32
C VAL A 113 -6.71 -11.82 -7.81
N PHE A 114 -7.20 -10.91 -6.98
CA PHE A 114 -8.56 -11.01 -6.45
C PHE A 114 -9.62 -10.56 -7.47
N LEU A 115 -9.30 -9.63 -8.38
CA LEU A 115 -10.22 -9.15 -9.40
C LEU A 115 -10.63 -10.30 -10.33
N ASN A 116 -11.94 -10.49 -10.48
CA ASN A 116 -12.57 -11.57 -11.27
C ASN A 116 -12.24 -12.99 -10.77
N SER A 117 -11.78 -13.15 -9.54
CA SER A 117 -11.59 -14.47 -8.91
C SER A 117 -12.85 -14.88 -8.15
N ASP A 118 -13.30 -16.11 -8.34
CA ASP A 118 -14.45 -16.68 -7.61
C ASP A 118 -14.21 -16.77 -6.10
N LYS A 119 -12.96 -16.85 -5.68
CA LYS A 119 -12.56 -16.79 -4.26
C LYS A 119 -13.03 -15.50 -3.59
N PHE A 120 -13.16 -14.42 -4.36
CA PHE A 120 -13.56 -13.09 -3.89
C PHE A 120 -14.87 -12.62 -4.53
N ALA A 121 -15.83 -13.54 -4.73
CA ALA A 121 -17.08 -13.24 -5.43
C ALA A 121 -17.83 -12.03 -4.85
N VAL A 122 -17.97 -11.96 -3.51
CA VAL A 122 -18.67 -10.87 -2.82
C VAL A 122 -17.94 -9.53 -3.02
N LEU A 123 -16.61 -9.51 -2.91
CA LEU A 123 -15.80 -8.33 -3.18
C LEU A 123 -15.93 -7.86 -4.62
N ASN A 124 -15.83 -8.79 -5.57
CA ASN A 124 -15.94 -8.48 -7.00
C ASN A 124 -17.35 -8.00 -7.39
N GLU A 125 -18.40 -8.53 -6.76
CA GLU A 125 -19.77 -8.05 -6.96
C GLU A 125 -19.92 -6.61 -6.51
N LYS A 126 -19.41 -6.27 -5.30
CA LYS A 126 -19.46 -4.91 -4.78
C LYS A 126 -18.64 -3.93 -5.62
N ILE A 127 -17.45 -4.31 -6.07
CA ILE A 127 -16.64 -3.50 -6.97
C ILE A 127 -17.37 -3.23 -8.29
N ARG A 128 -18.00 -4.26 -8.90
CA ARG A 128 -18.77 -4.12 -10.15
C ARG A 128 -19.99 -3.23 -9.99
N GLU A 129 -20.74 -3.34 -8.89
CA GLU A 129 -21.86 -2.48 -8.58
C GLU A 129 -21.43 -1.00 -8.59
N ILE A 130 -20.35 -0.68 -7.89
CA ILE A 130 -19.81 0.68 -7.81
C ILE A 130 -19.22 1.12 -9.16
N ALA A 131 -18.51 0.25 -9.86
CA ALA A 131 -17.98 0.51 -11.20
C ALA A 131 -19.08 0.89 -12.19
N GLY A 132 -20.21 0.17 -12.16
CA GLY A 132 -21.40 0.48 -12.94
C GLY A 132 -21.99 1.86 -12.65
N LYS A 133 -22.01 2.27 -11.37
CA LYS A 133 -22.48 3.60 -10.95
C LYS A 133 -21.61 4.75 -11.53
N TYR A 134 -20.28 4.54 -11.57
CA TYR A 134 -19.34 5.53 -12.09
C TYR A 134 -19.06 5.38 -13.60
N GLY A 135 -19.56 4.32 -14.25
CA GLY A 135 -19.29 4.05 -15.67
C GLY A 135 -17.82 3.76 -15.97
N VAL A 136 -17.13 3.06 -15.06
CA VAL A 136 -15.69 2.75 -15.15
C VAL A 136 -15.45 1.24 -14.95
N SER A 137 -14.20 0.81 -15.11
CA SER A 137 -13.83 -0.61 -14.90
C SER A 137 -13.65 -0.96 -13.41
N ASP A 138 -13.70 -2.25 -13.11
CA ASP A 138 -13.40 -2.83 -11.79
C ASP A 138 -11.97 -2.45 -11.34
N THR A 139 -11.00 -2.46 -12.27
CA THR A 139 -9.62 -2.03 -12.04
C THR A 139 -9.57 -0.57 -11.56
N THR A 140 -10.36 0.29 -12.18
CA THR A 140 -10.46 1.71 -11.78
C THR A 140 -10.97 1.86 -10.36
N ILE A 141 -12.04 1.15 -9.99
CA ILE A 141 -12.61 1.22 -8.62
C ILE A 141 -11.66 0.63 -7.58
N ALA A 142 -11.05 -0.51 -7.86
CA ALA A 142 -10.06 -1.11 -6.95
C ALA A 142 -8.85 -0.20 -6.71
N THR A 143 -8.44 0.55 -7.73
CA THR A 143 -7.38 1.57 -7.62
C THR A 143 -7.88 2.79 -6.84
N ALA A 144 -9.07 3.30 -7.15
CA ALA A 144 -9.68 4.45 -6.48
C ALA A 144 -9.89 4.19 -4.98
N TRP A 145 -10.14 2.94 -4.58
CA TRP A 145 -10.26 2.54 -3.19
C TRP A 145 -8.96 2.81 -2.41
N ILE A 146 -7.81 2.51 -2.99
CA ILE A 146 -6.49 2.80 -2.38
C ILE A 146 -6.28 4.32 -2.30
N LEU A 147 -6.48 5.02 -3.42
CA LEU A 147 -6.26 6.47 -3.52
C LEU A 147 -7.20 7.29 -2.63
N ARG A 148 -8.38 6.75 -2.29
CA ARG A 148 -9.37 7.41 -1.42
C ARG A 148 -8.90 7.54 0.02
N HIS A 149 -7.95 6.72 0.46
CA HIS A 149 -7.46 6.75 1.83
C HIS A 149 -6.71 8.07 2.12
N PRO A 150 -6.94 8.71 3.29
CA PRO A 150 -6.37 10.02 3.62
C PRO A 150 -4.84 10.01 3.86
N ALA A 151 -4.18 8.86 3.77
CA ALA A 151 -2.72 8.75 3.80
C ALA A 151 -2.05 9.15 2.46
N HIS A 152 -2.82 9.57 1.45
CA HIS A 152 -2.31 10.00 0.14
C HIS A 152 -1.35 9.00 -0.51
N MET A 153 -1.75 7.73 -0.50
CA MET A 153 -0.94 6.63 -1.04
C MET A 153 -0.75 6.74 -2.55
N GLN A 154 0.39 6.24 -3.03
CA GLN A 154 0.64 6.02 -4.45
C GLN A 154 0.42 4.56 -4.80
N VAL A 155 -0.09 4.28 -6.01
CA VAL A 155 -0.29 2.92 -6.50
C VAL A 155 0.82 2.54 -7.47
N LEU A 156 1.53 1.45 -7.19
CA LEU A 156 2.54 0.91 -8.08
C LEU A 156 1.91 -0.12 -9.03
N SER A 157 1.98 0.18 -10.31
CA SER A 157 1.44 -0.69 -11.36
C SER A 157 2.55 -1.46 -12.05
N GLY A 158 2.47 -2.81 -12.02
CA GLY A 158 3.36 -3.71 -12.75
C GLY A 158 2.83 -4.12 -14.13
N THR A 159 1.72 -3.51 -14.60
CA THR A 159 1.14 -3.90 -15.88
C THR A 159 1.84 -3.26 -17.07
N MET A 160 2.06 -4.07 -18.13
CA MET A 160 2.47 -3.58 -19.45
C MET A 160 1.27 -3.47 -20.42
N ASN A 161 0.06 -3.80 -19.98
CA ASN A 161 -1.15 -3.66 -20.77
C ASN A 161 -1.61 -2.20 -20.75
N LEU A 162 -1.58 -1.54 -21.91
CA LEU A 162 -1.90 -0.12 -22.04
C LEU A 162 -3.34 0.21 -21.62
N GLN A 163 -4.31 -0.68 -21.93
CA GLN A 163 -5.69 -0.48 -21.52
C GLN A 163 -5.82 -0.49 -20.00
N ARG A 164 -5.22 -1.48 -19.33
CA ARG A 164 -5.23 -1.55 -17.87
C ARG A 164 -4.51 -0.35 -17.23
N LEU A 165 -3.42 0.12 -17.84
CA LEU A 165 -2.74 1.32 -17.35
C LEU A 165 -3.66 2.57 -17.42
N ARG A 166 -4.41 2.73 -18.53
CA ARG A 166 -5.40 3.82 -18.66
C ARG A 166 -6.50 3.71 -17.58
N GLU A 167 -6.97 2.52 -17.29
CA GLU A 167 -7.97 2.27 -16.24
C GLU A 167 -7.44 2.64 -14.85
N ILE A 168 -6.18 2.29 -14.55
CA ILE A 168 -5.52 2.68 -13.30
C ILE A 168 -5.39 4.20 -13.20
N CYS A 169 -4.93 4.87 -14.26
CA CYS A 169 -4.83 6.34 -14.29
C CYS A 169 -6.19 7.01 -14.14
N LYS A 170 -7.26 6.43 -14.71
CA LYS A 170 -8.63 6.96 -14.59
C LYS A 170 -9.11 7.01 -13.13
N ALA A 171 -8.57 6.18 -12.26
CA ALA A 171 -8.92 6.19 -10.83
C ALA A 171 -8.61 7.53 -10.14
N CYS A 172 -7.68 8.33 -10.64
CA CYS A 172 -7.38 9.66 -10.11
C CYS A 172 -8.55 10.66 -10.26
N GLU A 173 -9.50 10.36 -11.15
CA GLU A 173 -10.69 11.19 -11.37
C GLU A 173 -11.90 10.71 -10.54
N ILE A 174 -11.78 9.59 -9.82
CA ILE A 174 -12.85 8.96 -9.06
C ILE A 174 -12.65 9.25 -7.56
N THR A 175 -13.66 9.85 -6.95
CA THR A 175 -13.71 10.03 -5.50
C THR A 175 -14.83 9.17 -4.92
N LEU A 176 -14.49 8.03 -4.35
CA LEU A 176 -15.46 7.19 -3.66
C LEU A 176 -16.01 7.88 -2.43
N THR A 177 -17.29 7.68 -2.12
CA THR A 177 -17.86 8.10 -0.85
C THR A 177 -17.29 7.25 0.29
N ARG A 178 -17.51 7.65 1.55
CA ARG A 178 -17.11 6.83 2.71
C ARG A 178 -17.85 5.51 2.73
N GLU A 179 -19.13 5.54 2.43
CA GLU A 179 -20.01 4.37 2.39
C GLU A 179 -19.53 3.36 1.35
N GLU A 180 -19.16 3.83 0.16
CA GLU A 180 -18.60 2.99 -0.91
C GLU A 180 -17.25 2.38 -0.52
N TRP A 181 -16.39 3.16 0.12
CA TRP A 181 -15.10 2.71 0.61
C TRP A 181 -15.26 1.59 1.64
N TYR A 182 -16.11 1.79 2.65
CA TYR A 182 -16.38 0.79 3.67
C TYR A 182 -17.17 -0.42 3.14
N ALA A 183 -18.03 -0.23 2.15
CA ALA A 183 -18.72 -1.34 1.50
C ALA A 183 -17.73 -2.29 0.82
N ILE A 184 -16.71 -1.78 0.14
CA ILE A 184 -15.63 -2.58 -0.45
C ILE A 184 -14.80 -3.25 0.66
N TYR A 185 -14.44 -2.51 1.71
CA TYR A 185 -13.67 -3.01 2.86
C TYR A 185 -14.36 -4.21 3.52
N MET A 186 -15.65 -4.11 3.82
CA MET A 186 -16.44 -5.20 4.39
C MET A 186 -16.61 -6.37 3.41
N ALA A 187 -16.85 -6.08 2.12
CA ALA A 187 -16.98 -7.12 1.09
C ALA A 187 -15.69 -7.92 0.89
N ALA A 188 -14.54 -7.36 1.26
CA ALA A 188 -13.26 -8.06 1.29
C ALA A 188 -13.07 -8.97 2.53
N GLY A 189 -14.05 -8.99 3.44
CA GLY A 189 -14.04 -9.82 4.65
C GLY A 189 -13.43 -9.14 5.88
N HIS A 190 -13.14 -7.85 5.81
CA HIS A 190 -12.69 -7.07 6.97
C HIS A 190 -13.87 -6.66 7.86
N MET A 191 -13.60 -6.42 9.13
CA MET A 191 -14.62 -6.10 10.12
C MET A 191 -14.63 -4.61 10.45
N LEU A 192 -15.79 -4.14 10.88
CA LEU A 192 -15.95 -2.83 11.52
C LEU A 192 -16.35 -3.04 12.98
N PRO A 193 -15.99 -2.11 13.89
CA PRO A 193 -16.41 -2.15 15.28
C PRO A 193 -17.93 -2.09 15.43
#